data_280a1c2e741b5dc804aa6351432aa685
#
_entry.id   280a1c2e741b5dc804aa6351432aa685
#
_cell.length_a   1.000
_cell.length_b   1.000
_cell.length_c   1.000
_cell.angle_alpha   90.00
_cell.angle_beta   90.00
_cell.angle_gamma   90.00
#
_symmetry.space_group_name_H-M   'P 1'
#
loop_
_entity.id
_entity.type
_entity.pdbx_description
1 polymer ?
#
loop_
_entity_poly.entity_id
_entity_poly.type
_entity_poly.pdbx_seq_one_letter_code
_entity_poly.pdbx_strand_id
1 'polypeptide(L)'
;MALSTPNTKPRISTIIKIIFLICLAGIIARLAIWESHYYKSQEGKERIEPRTTGDISADSTNVDETIITNDQKQSYIVAADQPRFLNIEKIGIHNARILPVKETSSGAIAVPISIFDVGWYTESSIPGKTGTTILDGHNGGPTMQGVFKNLVFLEKGDHIEIEMGDGTKYTYQVYDNNTYTLKEANQKMHSMQVSPVNGVESISIITCTGEWSNLQRTYLSRQFLRAVRI
;
A
#
# COMPACT_ATOMS: atom_id res chain seq x y z
N MET A 1 -34.09 -11.87 82.22
CA MET A 1 -33.40 -12.81 81.29
C MET A 1 -33.26 -12.11 79.97
N ALA A 2 -32.11 -11.52 79.71
CA ALA A 2 -31.86 -10.76 78.48
C ALA A 2 -30.98 -11.60 77.52
N LEU A 3 -31.52 -11.95 76.36
CA LEU A 3 -30.81 -12.63 75.31
C LEU A 3 -29.94 -11.68 74.52
N SER A 4 -28.60 -11.77 74.63
CA SER A 4 -27.64 -11.04 73.84
C SER A 4 -27.51 -11.72 72.47
N THR A 5 -27.79 -10.95 71.45
CA THR A 5 -27.50 -11.34 70.05
C THR A 5 -26.00 -11.09 69.74
N PRO A 6 -25.28 -12.05 69.14
CA PRO A 6 -23.88 -11.81 68.75
C PRO A 6 -23.81 -10.95 67.53
N ASN A 7 -23.26 -9.78 67.68
CA ASN A 7 -22.96 -8.82 66.60
C ASN A 7 -21.65 -9.25 65.91
N THR A 8 -21.73 -10.05 64.85
CA THR A 8 -20.57 -10.47 64.05
C THR A 8 -20.35 -9.51 62.91
N LYS A 9 -19.64 -8.38 63.15
CA LYS A 9 -19.07 -7.56 62.06
C LYS A 9 -17.99 -8.39 61.35
N PRO A 10 -18.06 -8.50 60.01
CA PRO A 10 -17.03 -9.23 59.27
C PRO A 10 -15.68 -8.54 59.51
N ARG A 11 -14.66 -9.29 59.87
CA ARG A 11 -13.31 -8.75 60.09
C ARG A 11 -12.80 -8.10 58.79
N ILE A 12 -12.22 -6.92 58.87
CA ILE A 12 -11.64 -6.15 57.75
C ILE A 12 -10.73 -7.02 56.85
N SER A 13 -9.99 -7.94 57.46
CA SER A 13 -9.17 -8.97 56.79
C SER A 13 -9.95 -9.85 55.80
N THR A 14 -11.20 -10.18 56.07
CA THR A 14 -12.03 -11.02 55.19
C THR A 14 -12.52 -10.25 53.98
N ILE A 15 -12.88 -8.99 54.13
CA ILE A 15 -13.28 -8.10 53.02
C ILE A 15 -12.13 -7.87 52.09
N ILE A 16 -10.93 -7.58 52.59
CA ILE A 16 -9.71 -7.39 51.77
C ILE A 16 -9.40 -8.62 50.92
N LYS A 17 -9.52 -9.83 51.52
CA LYS A 17 -9.32 -11.10 50.78
C LYS A 17 -10.34 -11.31 49.67
N ILE A 18 -11.60 -10.94 49.87
CA ILE A 18 -12.65 -11.06 48.86
C ILE A 18 -12.38 -10.08 47.71
N ILE A 19 -12.01 -8.81 47.99
CA ILE A 19 -11.66 -7.86 46.98
C ILE A 19 -10.45 -8.31 46.16
N PHE A 20 -9.42 -8.84 46.81
CA PHE A 20 -8.22 -9.36 46.14
C PHE A 20 -8.56 -10.53 45.19
N LEU A 21 -9.44 -11.46 45.62
CA LEU A 21 -9.89 -12.58 44.79
C LEU A 21 -10.70 -12.12 43.57
N ILE A 22 -11.56 -11.09 43.72
CA ILE A 22 -12.33 -10.51 42.61
C ILE A 22 -11.38 -9.82 41.60
N CYS A 23 -10.41 -9.06 42.09
CA CYS A 23 -9.40 -8.43 41.21
C CYS A 23 -8.55 -9.46 40.47
N LEU A 24 -8.13 -10.52 41.15
CA LEU A 24 -7.35 -11.61 40.55
C LEU A 24 -8.16 -12.35 39.46
N ALA A 25 -9.43 -12.66 39.74
CA ALA A 25 -10.32 -13.26 38.76
C ALA A 25 -10.54 -12.37 37.53
N GLY A 26 -10.65 -11.05 37.72
CA GLY A 26 -10.75 -10.07 36.64
C GLY A 26 -9.48 -10.00 35.75
N ILE A 27 -8.30 -10.11 36.37
CA ILE A 27 -7.02 -10.15 35.64
C ILE A 27 -6.90 -11.44 34.83
N ILE A 28 -7.26 -12.61 35.45
CA ILE A 28 -7.24 -13.90 34.73
C ILE A 28 -8.21 -13.90 33.55
N ALA A 29 -9.42 -13.38 33.73
CA ALA A 29 -10.39 -13.28 32.65
C ALA A 29 -9.89 -12.39 31.49
N ARG A 30 -9.24 -11.25 31.81
CA ARG A 30 -8.64 -10.39 30.79
C ARG A 30 -7.48 -11.05 30.05
N LEU A 31 -6.63 -11.79 30.76
CA LEU A 31 -5.54 -12.55 30.16
C LEU A 31 -6.08 -13.65 29.24
N ALA A 32 -7.11 -14.38 29.64
CA ALA A 32 -7.75 -15.41 28.81
C ALA A 32 -8.39 -14.83 27.53
N ILE A 33 -9.04 -13.67 27.63
CA ILE A 33 -9.59 -12.95 26.48
C ILE A 33 -8.46 -12.48 25.56
N TRP A 34 -7.38 -11.91 26.12
CA TRP A 34 -6.21 -11.44 25.34
C TRP A 34 -5.54 -12.63 24.64
N GLU A 35 -5.38 -13.75 25.33
CA GLU A 35 -4.80 -14.97 24.77
C GLU A 35 -5.67 -15.55 23.66
N SER A 36 -7.01 -15.57 23.82
CA SER A 36 -7.93 -16.02 22.78
C SER A 36 -7.89 -15.12 21.52
N HIS A 37 -7.75 -13.81 21.69
CA HIS A 37 -7.54 -12.87 20.59
C HIS A 37 -6.17 -13.05 19.93
N TYR A 38 -5.13 -13.32 20.73
CA TYR A 38 -3.79 -13.60 20.22
C TYR A 38 -3.76 -14.89 19.40
N TYR A 39 -4.35 -15.99 19.89
CA TYR A 39 -4.42 -17.26 19.16
C TYR A 39 -5.31 -17.16 17.92
N LYS A 40 -6.45 -16.48 17.96
CA LYS A 40 -7.26 -16.22 16.76
C LYS A 40 -6.50 -15.41 15.69
N SER A 41 -5.61 -14.51 16.11
CA SER A 41 -4.76 -13.77 15.18
C SER A 41 -3.62 -14.62 14.57
N GLN A 42 -3.31 -15.77 15.17
CA GLN A 42 -2.29 -16.71 14.69
C GLN A 42 -2.86 -17.87 13.86
N GLU A 43 -4.16 -18.18 14.01
CA GLU A 43 -4.82 -19.30 13.31
C GLU A 43 -4.92 -19.11 11.79
N GLY A 44 -4.62 -17.89 11.27
CA GLY A 44 -4.49 -17.59 9.84
C GLY A 44 -3.07 -17.73 9.27
N LYS A 45 -2.10 -18.22 10.05
CA LYS A 45 -0.75 -18.54 9.52
C LYS A 45 -0.74 -19.91 8.85
N GLU A 46 -1.43 -20.00 7.73
CA GLU A 46 -1.25 -21.12 6.83
C GLU A 46 0.20 -21.12 6.32
N ARG A 47 0.86 -22.30 6.44
CA ARG A 47 2.24 -22.51 5.98
C ARG A 47 2.32 -22.18 4.50
N ILE A 48 3.08 -21.14 4.15
CA ILE A 48 3.32 -20.74 2.75
C ILE A 48 4.16 -21.82 2.10
N GLU A 49 3.55 -22.60 1.21
CA GLU A 49 4.29 -23.36 0.20
C GLU A 49 5.02 -22.35 -0.72
N PRO A 50 6.31 -22.56 -1.04
CA PRO A 50 7.02 -21.66 -1.94
C PRO A 50 6.34 -21.69 -3.31
N ARG A 51 5.70 -20.58 -3.70
CA ARG A 51 5.17 -20.42 -5.04
C ARG A 51 6.32 -20.46 -6.04
N THR A 52 6.19 -21.32 -7.02
CA THR A 52 7.07 -21.37 -8.17
C THR A 52 7.15 -20.02 -8.86
N THR A 53 8.38 -19.61 -9.16
CA THR A 53 8.76 -18.43 -9.93
C THR A 53 7.85 -18.22 -11.14
N GLY A 54 6.99 -17.22 -11.13
CA GLY A 54 6.13 -16.87 -12.29
C GLY A 54 5.08 -15.80 -12.02
N ASP A 55 4.43 -15.81 -10.88
CA ASP A 55 3.33 -14.88 -10.61
C ASP A 55 3.78 -13.72 -9.73
N ILE A 56 4.24 -12.65 -10.35
CA ILE A 56 4.41 -11.35 -9.69
C ILE A 56 3.03 -10.72 -9.62
N SER A 57 2.34 -10.89 -8.49
CA SER A 57 1.11 -10.14 -8.20
C SER A 57 1.49 -8.83 -7.52
N ALA A 58 0.64 -7.81 -7.62
CA ALA A 58 0.81 -6.52 -6.94
C ALA A 58 1.01 -6.64 -5.41
N ASP A 59 0.76 -7.79 -4.82
CA ASP A 59 0.87 -8.12 -3.40
C ASP A 59 2.01 -9.13 -3.13
N SER A 60 3.02 -9.18 -3.99
CA SER A 60 4.17 -10.08 -3.83
C SER A 60 4.89 -9.77 -2.51
N THR A 61 5.03 -10.78 -1.65
CA THR A 61 5.90 -10.70 -0.46
C THR A 61 7.38 -10.86 -0.80
N ASN A 62 7.70 -11.12 -2.07
CA ASN A 62 9.07 -11.25 -2.58
C ASN A 62 9.44 -9.98 -3.34
N VAL A 63 9.67 -8.90 -2.60
CA VAL A 63 10.12 -7.62 -3.14
C VAL A 63 11.59 -7.40 -2.85
N ASP A 64 12.25 -6.64 -3.72
CA ASP A 64 13.63 -6.20 -3.54
C ASP A 64 13.66 -4.80 -2.91
N GLU A 65 14.21 -4.72 -1.69
CA GLU A 65 14.42 -3.47 -0.95
C GLU A 65 15.84 -2.90 -1.13
N THR A 66 16.62 -3.42 -2.08
CA THR A 66 17.97 -2.90 -2.38
C THR A 66 17.86 -1.49 -2.96
N ILE A 67 18.53 -0.54 -2.30
CA ILE A 67 18.54 0.86 -2.74
C ILE A 67 19.20 0.96 -4.11
N ILE A 68 18.50 1.62 -5.05
CA ILE A 68 19.01 1.89 -6.39
C ILE A 68 20.07 3.01 -6.31
N THR A 69 21.30 2.69 -6.68
CA THR A 69 22.40 3.67 -6.68
C THR A 69 22.28 4.69 -7.81
N ASN A 70 22.96 5.84 -7.66
CA ASN A 70 22.99 6.84 -8.73
C ASN A 70 23.62 6.28 -10.03
N ASP A 71 24.63 5.43 -9.93
CA ASP A 71 25.25 4.80 -11.10
C ASP A 71 24.26 3.88 -11.82
N GLN A 72 23.45 3.12 -11.09
CA GLN A 72 22.39 2.30 -11.67
C GLN A 72 21.30 3.14 -12.35
N LYS A 73 20.95 4.32 -11.79
CA LYS A 73 20.03 5.26 -12.44
C LYS A 73 20.65 5.85 -13.71
N GLN A 74 21.89 6.30 -13.65
CA GLN A 74 22.59 6.89 -14.81
C GLN A 74 22.77 5.91 -15.96
N SER A 75 23.11 4.65 -15.65
CA SER A 75 23.28 3.58 -16.64
C SER A 75 21.96 3.00 -17.17
N TYR A 76 20.81 3.40 -16.58
CA TYR A 76 19.50 2.92 -17.03
C TYR A 76 19.12 3.59 -18.37
N ILE A 77 19.02 2.77 -19.43
CA ILE A 77 18.73 3.21 -20.80
C ILE A 77 17.48 2.48 -21.29
N VAL A 78 16.59 3.21 -21.93
CA VAL A 78 15.39 2.68 -22.60
C VAL A 78 15.35 3.19 -24.04
N ALA A 79 14.45 2.68 -24.87
CA ALA A 79 14.24 3.21 -26.22
C ALA A 79 13.79 4.68 -26.16
N ALA A 80 14.10 5.45 -27.19
CA ALA A 80 13.87 6.89 -27.25
C ALA A 80 12.41 7.29 -26.97
N ASP A 81 11.47 6.46 -27.41
CA ASP A 81 10.02 6.65 -27.30
C ASP A 81 9.39 5.97 -26.06
N GLN A 82 10.19 5.46 -25.14
CA GLN A 82 9.72 4.83 -23.89
C GLN A 82 9.93 5.75 -22.69
N PRO A 83 9.03 5.71 -21.68
CA PRO A 83 9.23 6.43 -20.43
C PRO A 83 10.43 5.85 -19.68
N ARG A 84 11.31 6.74 -19.21
CA ARG A 84 12.57 6.42 -18.55
C ARG A 84 12.54 6.70 -17.06
N PHE A 85 12.19 7.93 -16.67
CA PHE A 85 12.21 8.36 -15.28
C PHE A 85 10.93 9.09 -14.89
N LEU A 86 10.51 8.86 -13.63
CA LEU A 86 9.46 9.62 -12.96
C LEU A 86 10.09 10.59 -11.96
N ASN A 87 9.62 11.85 -11.97
CA ASN A 87 9.99 12.87 -11.01
C ASN A 87 8.73 13.49 -10.40
N ILE A 88 8.67 13.57 -9.06
CA ILE A 88 7.60 14.22 -8.30
C ILE A 88 8.24 14.92 -7.09
N GLU A 89 8.66 16.17 -7.30
CA GLU A 89 9.42 16.97 -6.33
C GLU A 89 8.75 17.05 -4.95
N LYS A 90 7.46 17.32 -4.90
CA LYS A 90 6.69 17.52 -3.67
C LYS A 90 6.80 16.32 -2.70
N ILE A 91 6.99 15.12 -3.21
CA ILE A 91 7.08 13.90 -2.40
C ILE A 91 8.46 13.23 -2.47
N GLY A 92 9.46 13.92 -3.02
CA GLY A 92 10.85 13.49 -3.03
C GLY A 92 11.16 12.34 -3.99
N ILE A 93 10.39 12.16 -5.05
CA ILE A 93 10.69 11.20 -6.11
C ILE A 93 11.59 11.87 -7.16
N HIS A 94 12.83 11.38 -7.28
CA HIS A 94 13.84 11.89 -8.21
C HIS A 94 14.41 10.75 -9.03
N ASN A 95 14.18 10.80 -10.35
CA ASN A 95 14.66 9.80 -11.31
C ASN A 95 14.34 8.36 -10.88
N ALA A 96 13.09 8.11 -10.45
CA ALA A 96 12.62 6.75 -10.28
C ALA A 96 12.52 6.06 -11.64
N ARG A 97 13.19 4.91 -11.82
CA ARG A 97 13.22 4.20 -13.09
C ARG A 97 11.82 3.70 -13.43
N ILE A 98 11.42 3.86 -14.68
CA ILE A 98 10.14 3.34 -15.19
C ILE A 98 10.43 2.09 -16.01
N LEU A 99 9.91 0.95 -15.58
CA LEU A 99 10.09 -0.35 -16.24
C LEU A 99 8.80 -0.78 -16.96
N PRO A 100 8.89 -1.36 -18.17
CA PRO A 100 7.73 -1.91 -18.84
C PRO A 100 7.19 -3.13 -18.07
N VAL A 101 5.91 -3.14 -17.77
CA VAL A 101 5.21 -4.26 -17.13
C VAL A 101 3.99 -4.68 -17.97
N LYS A 102 3.56 -5.93 -17.79
CA LYS A 102 2.38 -6.51 -18.43
C LYS A 102 1.39 -7.01 -17.37
N GLU A 103 0.31 -7.58 -17.81
CA GLU A 103 -0.59 -8.30 -16.92
C GLU A 103 0.04 -9.62 -16.45
N THR A 104 -0.29 -9.98 -15.22
CA THR A 104 -0.01 -11.29 -14.63
C THR A 104 -0.98 -12.32 -15.21
N SER A 105 -0.74 -13.60 -14.96
CA SER A 105 -1.66 -14.69 -15.34
C SER A 105 -3.06 -14.55 -14.72
N SER A 106 -3.19 -13.78 -13.63
CA SER A 106 -4.46 -13.46 -12.96
C SER A 106 -5.18 -12.24 -13.55
N GLY A 107 -4.60 -11.56 -14.56
CA GLY A 107 -5.16 -10.35 -15.16
C GLY A 107 -4.91 -9.07 -14.35
N ALA A 108 -4.07 -9.11 -13.34
CA ALA A 108 -3.64 -7.92 -12.62
C ALA A 108 -2.44 -7.27 -13.32
N ILE A 109 -2.33 -5.94 -13.26
CA ILE A 109 -1.12 -5.24 -13.71
C ILE A 109 0.04 -5.65 -12.80
N ALA A 110 1.15 -6.11 -13.39
CA ALA A 110 2.35 -6.46 -12.65
C ALA A 110 3.06 -5.21 -12.13
N VAL A 111 3.69 -5.31 -10.97
CA VAL A 111 4.58 -4.27 -10.43
C VAL A 111 6.04 -4.72 -10.48
N PRO A 112 7.01 -3.79 -10.58
CA PRO A 112 8.43 -4.13 -10.47
C PRO A 112 8.74 -4.87 -9.17
N ILE A 113 9.75 -5.74 -9.19
CA ILE A 113 10.21 -6.43 -7.96
C ILE A 113 10.84 -5.43 -6.99
N SER A 114 11.63 -4.47 -7.50
CA SER A 114 12.19 -3.41 -6.67
C SER A 114 11.11 -2.44 -6.20
N ILE A 115 11.07 -2.17 -4.89
CA ILE A 115 10.12 -1.22 -4.31
C ILE A 115 10.38 0.23 -4.70
N PHE A 116 11.53 0.52 -5.32
CA PHE A 116 11.94 1.86 -5.74
C PHE A 116 11.70 2.15 -7.21
N ASP A 117 11.29 1.14 -7.98
CA ASP A 117 10.97 1.29 -9.41
C ASP A 117 9.47 1.50 -9.62
N VAL A 118 9.14 2.07 -10.77
CA VAL A 118 7.79 2.31 -11.26
C VAL A 118 7.51 1.38 -12.44
N GLY A 119 6.38 0.72 -12.45
CA GLY A 119 5.90 -0.06 -13.60
C GLY A 119 5.09 0.82 -14.55
N TRP A 120 5.38 0.76 -15.84
CA TRP A 120 4.51 1.28 -16.90
C TRP A 120 3.80 0.12 -17.57
N TYR A 121 2.47 0.10 -17.49
CA TYR A 121 1.64 -0.91 -18.15
C TYR A 121 1.69 -0.72 -19.67
N THR A 122 2.34 -1.63 -20.39
CA THR A 122 2.66 -1.49 -21.82
C THR A 122 1.45 -1.52 -22.75
N GLU A 123 0.31 -2.05 -22.29
CA GLU A 123 -0.95 -2.01 -23.04
C GLU A 123 -1.72 -0.69 -22.85
N SER A 124 -1.19 0.23 -22.01
CA SER A 124 -1.69 1.59 -21.86
C SER A 124 -1.00 2.56 -22.84
N SER A 125 -1.40 3.83 -22.84
CA SER A 125 -0.76 4.83 -23.70
C SER A 125 0.70 5.09 -23.29
N ILE A 126 1.45 5.71 -24.18
CA ILE A 126 2.82 6.21 -23.95
C ILE A 126 2.73 7.72 -23.71
N PRO A 127 3.51 8.28 -22.76
CA PRO A 127 3.61 9.73 -22.56
C PRO A 127 3.90 10.47 -23.87
N GLY A 128 3.20 11.59 -24.11
CA GLY A 128 3.25 12.34 -25.35
C GLY A 128 2.29 11.83 -26.43
N LYS A 129 1.49 10.82 -26.16
CA LYS A 129 0.44 10.31 -27.05
C LYS A 129 -0.95 10.47 -26.42
N THR A 130 -1.96 10.59 -27.25
CA THR A 130 -3.36 10.63 -26.78
C THR A 130 -3.70 9.35 -26.01
N GLY A 131 -4.41 9.50 -24.89
CA GLY A 131 -4.84 8.41 -24.03
C GLY A 131 -4.31 8.56 -22.60
N THR A 132 -4.36 7.47 -21.84
CA THR A 132 -3.91 7.44 -20.45
C THR A 132 -2.74 6.47 -20.30
N THR A 133 -1.61 6.97 -19.84
CA THR A 133 -0.48 6.14 -19.41
C THR A 133 -0.74 5.65 -18.00
N ILE A 134 -0.68 4.33 -17.77
CA ILE A 134 -0.91 3.72 -16.45
C ILE A 134 0.43 3.36 -15.83
N LEU A 135 0.66 3.87 -14.63
CA LEU A 135 1.82 3.59 -13.80
C LEU A 135 1.39 2.86 -12.52
N ASP A 136 2.18 1.88 -12.10
CA ASP A 136 2.00 1.18 -10.83
C ASP A 136 3.34 1.10 -10.08
N GLY A 137 3.29 0.97 -8.77
CA GLY A 137 4.50 0.84 -7.95
C GLY A 137 4.17 0.60 -6.49
N HIS A 138 5.20 0.22 -5.73
CA HIS A 138 5.03 -0.18 -4.34
C HIS A 138 4.82 1.01 -3.39
N ASN A 139 3.92 0.82 -2.42
CA ASN A 139 3.81 1.67 -1.24
C ASN A 139 4.97 1.41 -0.26
N GLY A 140 5.42 0.17 -0.18
CA GLY A 140 6.54 -0.27 0.66
C GLY A 140 6.74 -1.77 0.58
N GLY A 141 7.83 -2.21 1.16
CA GLY A 141 8.15 -3.60 1.41
C GLY A 141 8.08 -3.95 2.90
N PRO A 142 8.63 -5.10 3.31
CA PRO A 142 8.63 -5.55 4.71
C PRO A 142 9.32 -4.60 5.69
N THR A 143 10.38 -3.90 5.26
CA THR A 143 11.20 -3.05 6.14
C THR A 143 11.38 -1.62 5.65
N MET A 144 11.18 -1.34 4.36
CA MET A 144 11.42 -0.04 3.74
C MET A 144 10.18 0.53 3.05
N GLN A 145 10.17 1.87 2.94
CA GLN A 145 9.14 2.58 2.20
C GLN A 145 9.39 2.46 0.69
N GLY A 146 8.32 2.19 -0.08
CA GLY A 146 8.38 2.12 -1.53
C GLY A 146 8.25 3.48 -2.21
N VAL A 147 8.42 3.48 -3.54
CA VAL A 147 8.41 4.68 -4.38
C VAL A 147 7.15 5.52 -4.20
N PHE A 148 5.99 4.90 -3.99
CA PHE A 148 4.71 5.60 -3.87
C PHE A 148 4.17 5.71 -2.43
N LYS A 149 5.03 5.52 -1.41
CA LYS A 149 4.62 5.67 0.00
C LYS A 149 3.92 6.99 0.29
N ASN A 150 4.41 8.07 -0.30
CA ASN A 150 3.94 9.43 -0.06
C ASN A 150 2.94 9.93 -1.12
N LEU A 151 2.48 9.06 -2.04
CA LEU A 151 1.57 9.45 -3.12
C LEU A 151 0.29 10.11 -2.59
N VAL A 152 -0.20 9.67 -1.43
CA VAL A 152 -1.38 10.20 -0.75
C VAL A 152 -1.32 11.70 -0.43
N PHE A 153 -0.12 12.27 -0.34
CA PHE A 153 0.08 13.70 -0.01
C PHE A 153 0.05 14.63 -1.23
N LEU A 154 -0.09 14.08 -2.44
CA LEU A 154 -0.29 14.92 -3.62
C LEU A 154 -1.71 15.44 -3.67
N GLU A 155 -1.83 16.71 -4.03
CA GLU A 155 -3.08 17.43 -4.13
C GLU A 155 -3.31 17.92 -5.57
N LYS A 156 -4.57 18.23 -5.88
CA LYS A 156 -4.92 18.84 -7.16
C LYS A 156 -4.06 20.07 -7.41
N GLY A 157 -3.43 20.11 -8.58
CA GLY A 157 -2.54 21.20 -8.99
C GLY A 157 -1.05 20.88 -8.86
N ASP A 158 -0.66 19.83 -8.11
CA ASP A 158 0.74 19.39 -8.02
C ASP A 158 1.25 18.86 -9.36
N HIS A 159 2.55 18.89 -9.56
CA HIS A 159 3.19 18.53 -10.82
C HIS A 159 3.88 17.17 -10.73
N ILE A 160 3.78 16.45 -11.84
CA ILE A 160 4.44 15.16 -12.08
C ILE A 160 5.17 15.26 -13.41
N GLU A 161 6.43 14.90 -13.46
CA GLU A 161 7.24 14.91 -14.69
C GLU A 161 7.62 13.47 -15.08
N ILE A 162 7.47 13.15 -16.35
CA ILE A 162 8.01 11.92 -16.94
C ILE A 162 9.07 12.31 -17.97
N GLU A 163 10.28 11.77 -17.80
CA GLU A 163 11.36 11.87 -18.78
C GLU A 163 11.36 10.62 -19.67
N MET A 164 11.45 10.83 -20.97
CA MET A 164 11.53 9.78 -21.98
C MET A 164 12.98 9.33 -22.22
N GLY A 165 13.17 8.24 -22.96
CA GLY A 165 14.49 7.72 -23.32
C GLY A 165 15.34 8.66 -24.16
N ASP A 166 14.72 9.55 -24.95
CA ASP A 166 15.38 10.61 -25.72
C ASP A 166 15.65 11.90 -24.91
N GLY A 167 15.27 11.93 -23.62
CA GLY A 167 15.39 13.10 -22.75
C GLY A 167 14.23 14.08 -22.83
N THR A 168 13.23 13.85 -23.70
CA THR A 168 12.00 14.66 -23.72
C THR A 168 11.27 14.57 -22.39
N LYS A 169 10.76 15.69 -21.88
CA LYS A 169 10.05 15.76 -20.61
C LYS A 169 8.60 16.15 -20.81
N TYR A 170 7.71 15.41 -20.19
CA TYR A 170 6.29 15.65 -20.17
C TYR A 170 5.83 15.97 -18.76
N THR A 171 5.14 17.12 -18.59
CA THR A 171 4.61 17.55 -17.30
C THR A 171 3.12 17.35 -17.25
N TYR A 172 2.66 16.81 -16.13
CA TYR A 172 1.25 16.57 -15.83
C TYR A 172 0.88 17.26 -14.53
N GLN A 173 -0.34 17.77 -14.47
CA GLN A 173 -0.89 18.37 -13.27
C GLN A 173 -1.91 17.42 -12.64
N VAL A 174 -1.80 17.18 -11.34
CA VAL A 174 -2.73 16.33 -10.59
C VAL A 174 -4.16 16.87 -10.72
N TYR A 175 -5.05 16.03 -11.21
CA TYR A 175 -6.47 16.32 -11.37
C TYR A 175 -7.25 15.86 -10.15
N ASP A 176 -7.04 14.62 -9.70
CA ASP A 176 -7.57 14.06 -8.46
C ASP A 176 -6.64 12.98 -7.87
N ASN A 177 -6.79 12.76 -6.56
CA ASN A 177 -6.02 11.78 -5.82
C ASN A 177 -6.88 11.23 -4.68
N ASN A 178 -7.28 9.96 -4.76
CA ASN A 178 -8.28 9.38 -3.87
C ASN A 178 -7.86 8.01 -3.34
N THR A 179 -8.20 7.74 -2.10
CA THR A 179 -8.06 6.41 -1.48
C THR A 179 -9.37 5.65 -1.59
N TYR A 180 -9.32 4.41 -2.03
CA TYR A 180 -10.45 3.51 -2.16
C TYR A 180 -10.20 2.19 -1.44
N THR A 181 -11.25 1.61 -0.85
CA THR A 181 -11.21 0.20 -0.40
C THR A 181 -10.97 -0.73 -1.59
N LEU A 182 -10.52 -1.97 -1.37
CA LEU A 182 -10.32 -2.94 -2.46
C LEU A 182 -11.57 -3.11 -3.33
N LYS A 183 -12.74 -3.16 -2.71
CA LYS A 183 -14.02 -3.30 -3.44
C LYS A 183 -14.29 -2.09 -4.33
N GLU A 184 -14.12 -0.89 -3.81
CA GLU A 184 -14.31 0.35 -4.58
C GLU A 184 -13.26 0.51 -5.67
N ALA A 185 -11.99 0.18 -5.39
CA ALA A 185 -10.91 0.22 -6.35
C ALA A 185 -11.21 -0.68 -7.56
N ASN A 186 -11.67 -1.91 -7.32
CA ASN A 186 -12.06 -2.82 -8.41
C ASN A 186 -13.19 -2.25 -9.27
N GLN A 187 -14.18 -1.59 -8.67
CA GLN A 187 -15.28 -0.95 -9.39
C GLN A 187 -14.83 0.28 -10.20
N LYS A 188 -13.79 0.98 -9.71
CA LYS A 188 -13.28 2.21 -10.30
C LYS A 188 -12.08 2.00 -11.24
N MET A 189 -11.57 0.76 -11.38
CA MET A 189 -10.39 0.47 -12.21
C MET A 189 -10.55 1.00 -13.65
N HIS A 190 -11.75 0.89 -14.24
CA HIS A 190 -12.00 1.45 -15.57
C HIS A 190 -11.73 2.96 -15.65
N SER A 191 -12.00 3.71 -14.57
CA SER A 191 -11.73 5.17 -14.54
C SER A 191 -10.24 5.50 -14.61
N MET A 192 -9.36 4.56 -14.29
CA MET A 192 -7.90 4.73 -14.39
C MET A 192 -7.38 4.51 -15.81
N GLN A 193 -8.18 3.93 -16.68
CA GLN A 193 -7.83 3.68 -18.08
C GLN A 193 -8.20 4.83 -19.02
N VAL A 194 -8.98 5.79 -18.52
CA VAL A 194 -9.47 6.92 -19.32
C VAL A 194 -9.07 8.25 -18.70
N SER A 195 -8.80 9.24 -19.55
CA SER A 195 -8.49 10.58 -19.08
C SER A 195 -9.66 11.19 -18.29
N PRO A 196 -9.41 11.87 -17.18
CA PRO A 196 -10.45 12.60 -16.44
C PRO A 196 -10.96 13.83 -17.21
N VAL A 197 -10.24 14.26 -18.25
CA VAL A 197 -10.61 15.35 -19.15
C VAL A 197 -10.62 14.82 -20.57
N ASN A 198 -11.80 14.81 -21.19
CA ASN A 198 -11.99 14.24 -22.52
C ASN A 198 -11.05 14.84 -23.56
N GLY A 199 -10.37 13.97 -24.31
CA GLY A 199 -9.44 14.35 -25.38
C GLY A 199 -8.07 14.88 -24.90
N VAL A 200 -7.85 14.96 -23.58
CA VAL A 200 -6.57 15.40 -23.01
C VAL A 200 -5.74 14.17 -22.63
N GLU A 201 -4.47 14.17 -22.98
CA GLU A 201 -3.49 13.19 -22.53
C GLU A 201 -3.42 13.16 -21.00
N SER A 202 -3.31 11.97 -20.41
CA SER A 202 -3.28 11.83 -18.96
C SER A 202 -2.38 10.70 -18.50
N ILE A 203 -2.06 10.72 -17.21
CA ILE A 203 -1.45 9.60 -16.50
C ILE A 203 -2.34 9.20 -15.33
N SER A 204 -2.33 7.91 -15.03
CA SER A 204 -2.93 7.33 -13.84
C SER A 204 -1.87 6.59 -13.05
N ILE A 205 -1.78 6.85 -11.74
CA ILE A 205 -0.85 6.17 -10.83
C ILE A 205 -1.66 5.37 -9.82
N ILE A 206 -1.29 4.10 -9.65
CA ILE A 206 -1.93 3.15 -8.75
C ILE A 206 -0.90 2.66 -7.73
N THR A 207 -1.27 2.61 -6.47
CA THR A 207 -0.46 1.95 -5.43
C THR A 207 -1.32 1.38 -4.32
N CYS A 208 -0.77 0.43 -3.60
CA CYS A 208 -1.35 -0.06 -2.35
C CYS A 208 -1.30 1.02 -1.26
N THR A 209 -2.27 1.07 -0.35
CA THR A 209 -2.27 1.98 0.80
C THR A 209 -3.17 1.48 1.93
N GLY A 210 -3.15 2.16 3.07
CA GLY A 210 -3.96 1.85 4.22
C GLY A 210 -3.39 0.74 5.10
N GLU A 211 -4.27 -0.03 5.73
CA GLU A 211 -3.91 -1.10 6.65
C GLU A 211 -3.52 -2.38 5.88
N TRP A 212 -2.49 -3.07 6.38
CA TRP A 212 -2.11 -4.39 5.89
C TRP A 212 -2.97 -5.48 6.52
N SER A 213 -3.59 -6.33 5.72
CA SER A 213 -4.33 -7.50 6.17
C SER A 213 -3.46 -8.75 6.12
N ASN A 214 -3.11 -9.31 7.28
CA ASN A 214 -2.40 -10.58 7.35
C ASN A 214 -3.21 -11.75 6.79
N LEU A 215 -4.55 -11.69 6.91
CA LEU A 215 -5.45 -12.71 6.40
C LEU A 215 -5.51 -12.73 4.87
N GLN A 216 -5.62 -11.54 4.26
CA GLN A 216 -5.70 -11.39 2.80
C GLN A 216 -4.32 -11.21 2.16
N ARG A 217 -3.27 -11.00 2.97
CA ARG A 217 -1.89 -10.74 2.54
C ARG A 217 -1.79 -9.59 1.53
N THR A 218 -2.57 -8.54 1.78
CA THR A 218 -2.62 -7.34 0.96
C THR A 218 -2.99 -6.12 1.79
N TYR A 219 -2.71 -4.95 1.27
CA TYR A 219 -3.24 -3.69 1.79
C TYR A 219 -4.74 -3.60 1.49
N LEU A 220 -5.52 -3.12 2.46
CA LEU A 220 -6.99 -3.05 2.36
C LEU A 220 -7.50 -1.90 1.49
N SER A 221 -6.61 -1.04 1.02
CA SER A 221 -6.97 0.11 0.19
C SER A 221 -5.98 0.29 -0.97
N ARG A 222 -6.42 1.05 -1.97
CA ARG A 222 -5.61 1.49 -3.12
C ARG A 222 -5.65 3.01 -3.20
N GLN A 223 -4.51 3.63 -3.51
CA GLN A 223 -4.42 5.03 -3.87
C GLN A 223 -4.48 5.14 -5.38
N PHE A 224 -5.44 5.92 -5.88
CA PHE A 224 -5.65 6.23 -7.29
C PHE A 224 -5.42 7.71 -7.52
N LEU A 225 -4.39 8.05 -8.27
CA LEU A 225 -4.08 9.40 -8.69
C LEU A 225 -4.25 9.51 -10.20
N ARG A 226 -4.91 10.59 -10.66
CA ARG A 226 -4.97 10.95 -12.08
C ARG A 226 -4.41 12.35 -12.28
N ALA A 227 -3.63 12.52 -13.32
CA ALA A 227 -3.10 13.82 -13.71
C ALA A 227 -3.21 14.02 -15.22
N VAL A 228 -3.37 15.27 -15.65
CA VAL A 228 -3.56 15.65 -17.05
C VAL A 228 -2.36 16.41 -17.56
N ARG A 229 -2.08 16.28 -18.83
CA ARG A 229 -0.99 16.97 -19.55
C ARG A 229 -1.18 18.48 -19.48
N ILE A 230 -0.09 19.25 -19.20
CA ILE A 230 -0.05 20.71 -19.23
C ILE A 230 1.03 21.22 -20.17
#